data_05bb48112f320c214a9c8d709983288d
#
_entry.id   05bb48112f320c214a9c8d709983288d
#
_cell.length_a   1.000
_cell.length_b   1.000
_cell.length_c   1.000
_cell.angle_alpha   90.00
_cell.angle_beta   90.00
_cell.angle_gamma   90.00
#
_symmetry.space_group_name_H-M   'P 1'
#
loop_
_entity.id
_entity.type
_entity.pdbx_description
1 polymer ?
#
loop_
_entity_poly.entity_id
_entity_poly.type
_entity_poly.pdbx_seq_one_letter_code
_entity_poly.pdbx_strand_id
1 'polypeptide(L)'
;MKKILLALLTAALCTAGAFAADKQIKAGFIYVGPVGDAGWTYAHDQGRQEMEKLPYVEKSTYIESVPEGADATRIITGLAKKGHNLIFTTSFGYMDPTIEVAKRNKDIIFMHCSGYKTAENVGAYFGRMYQPRYLSGVVAGKMTKSNVVGYVAA
;
A
#
# COMPACT_ATOMS: atom_id res chain seq x y z
N MET A 1 -21.58 -11.97 -54.52
CA MET A 1 -21.71 -10.84 -53.58
C MET A 1 -22.10 -11.30 -52.18
N LYS A 2 -23.11 -12.18 -51.97
CA LYS A 2 -23.52 -12.64 -50.61
C LYS A 2 -22.43 -13.39 -49.82
N LYS A 3 -21.57 -14.18 -50.51
CA LYS A 3 -20.48 -14.96 -49.85
C LYS A 3 -19.28 -14.07 -49.39
N ILE A 4 -19.04 -12.94 -50.05
CA ILE A 4 -18.00 -11.99 -49.67
C ILE A 4 -18.42 -11.16 -48.42
N LEU A 5 -19.72 -10.87 -48.35
CA LEU A 5 -20.27 -10.11 -47.18
C LEU A 5 -20.21 -10.96 -45.90
N LEU A 6 -20.40 -12.29 -46.01
CA LEU A 6 -20.34 -13.19 -44.86
C LEU A 6 -18.90 -13.37 -44.34
N ALA A 7 -17.90 -13.38 -45.23
CA ALA A 7 -16.50 -13.46 -44.87
C ALA A 7 -15.98 -12.19 -44.19
N LEU A 8 -16.47 -11.01 -44.55
CA LEU A 8 -16.14 -9.74 -43.90
C LEU A 8 -16.79 -9.63 -42.53
N LEU A 9 -17.97 -10.19 -42.31
CA LEU A 9 -18.65 -10.17 -41.01
C LEU A 9 -17.98 -11.10 -40.00
N THR A 10 -17.42 -12.24 -40.43
CA THR A 10 -16.66 -13.17 -39.55
C THR A 10 -15.28 -12.61 -39.18
N ALA A 11 -14.62 -11.86 -40.07
CA ALA A 11 -13.34 -11.23 -39.79
C ALA A 11 -13.50 -10.08 -38.76
N ALA A 12 -14.61 -9.37 -38.74
CA ALA A 12 -14.89 -8.30 -37.78
C ALA A 12 -15.18 -8.79 -36.36
N LEU A 13 -15.65 -10.05 -36.20
CA LEU A 13 -15.88 -10.62 -34.86
C LEU A 13 -14.60 -11.15 -34.18
N CYS A 14 -13.52 -11.40 -34.94
CA CYS A 14 -12.26 -11.89 -34.37
C CYS A 14 -11.36 -10.79 -33.82
N THR A 15 -11.67 -9.51 -34.02
CA THR A 15 -10.83 -8.39 -33.53
C THR A 15 -11.30 -7.80 -32.18
N ALA A 16 -12.41 -8.31 -31.63
CA ALA A 16 -12.96 -7.80 -30.36
C ALA A 16 -12.39 -8.49 -29.11
N GLY A 17 -11.27 -9.21 -29.21
CA GLY A 17 -10.73 -10.04 -28.12
C GLY A 17 -9.29 -9.75 -27.71
N ALA A 18 -8.71 -8.61 -28.09
CA ALA A 18 -7.48 -8.14 -27.44
C ALA A 18 -7.85 -7.47 -26.10
N PHE A 19 -8.34 -8.26 -25.14
CA PHE A 19 -8.27 -7.83 -23.76
C PHE A 19 -6.80 -7.54 -23.46
N ALA A 20 -6.49 -6.29 -23.10
CA ALA A 20 -5.21 -5.97 -22.49
C ALA A 20 -5.01 -7.03 -21.41
N ALA A 21 -3.91 -7.77 -21.46
CA ALA A 21 -3.57 -8.72 -20.41
C ALA A 21 -3.65 -7.94 -19.10
N ASP A 22 -4.58 -8.34 -18.22
CA ASP A 22 -4.79 -7.66 -16.93
C ASP A 22 -3.44 -7.59 -16.26
N LYS A 23 -2.90 -6.39 -16.13
CA LYS A 23 -1.59 -6.16 -15.53
C LYS A 23 -1.70 -6.61 -14.08
N GLN A 24 -1.14 -7.77 -13.77
CA GLN A 24 -1.20 -8.33 -12.43
C GLN A 24 -0.54 -7.36 -11.44
N ILE A 25 -1.16 -7.18 -10.28
CA ILE A 25 -0.62 -6.35 -9.21
C ILE A 25 0.40 -7.19 -8.43
N LYS A 26 1.65 -6.76 -8.50
CA LYS A 26 2.74 -7.28 -7.68
C LYS A 26 3.02 -6.28 -6.56
N ALA A 27 2.42 -6.53 -5.40
CA ALA A 27 2.50 -5.62 -4.27
C ALA A 27 3.69 -5.89 -3.36
N GLY A 28 4.31 -4.81 -2.87
CA GLY A 28 5.36 -4.84 -1.86
C GLY A 28 4.98 -4.01 -0.65
N PHE A 29 5.33 -4.48 0.55
CA PHE A 29 5.05 -3.79 1.80
C PHE A 29 6.33 -3.62 2.61
N ILE A 30 6.51 -2.46 3.24
CA ILE A 30 7.53 -2.27 4.28
C ILE A 30 6.87 -1.90 5.60
N TYR A 31 7.25 -2.58 6.65
CA TYR A 31 6.72 -2.48 7.99
C TYR A 31 7.76 -1.95 8.97
N VAL A 32 7.35 -1.08 9.86
CA VAL A 32 8.22 -0.49 10.90
C VAL A 32 8.50 -1.45 12.05
N GLY A 33 7.60 -2.39 12.30
CA GLY A 33 7.72 -3.42 13.33
C GLY A 33 7.48 -4.82 12.79
N PRO A 34 7.55 -5.84 13.65
CA PRO A 34 7.23 -7.22 13.31
C PRO A 34 5.73 -7.43 13.15
N VAL A 35 5.32 -8.36 12.30
CA VAL A 35 3.90 -8.73 12.09
C VAL A 35 3.25 -9.24 13.39
N GLY A 36 4.03 -9.84 14.28
CA GLY A 36 3.56 -10.35 15.57
C GLY A 36 3.33 -9.30 16.65
N ASP A 37 3.36 -7.99 16.33
CA ASP A 37 3.21 -6.89 17.31
C ASP A 37 1.78 -6.76 17.88
N ALA A 38 0.82 -7.48 17.31
CA ALA A 38 -0.63 -7.40 17.61
C ALA A 38 -1.21 -5.97 17.50
N GLY A 39 -0.52 -5.07 16.82
CA GLY A 39 -0.84 -3.65 16.71
C GLY A 39 -0.78 -3.12 15.29
N TRP A 40 0.05 -2.10 15.09
CA TRP A 40 0.14 -1.35 13.83
C TRP A 40 0.55 -2.21 12.64
N THR A 41 1.66 -2.94 12.75
CA THR A 41 2.14 -3.81 11.68
C THR A 41 1.21 -4.98 11.44
N TYR A 42 0.69 -5.60 12.50
CA TYR A 42 -0.29 -6.67 12.41
C TYR A 42 -1.54 -6.22 11.61
N ALA A 43 -2.10 -5.05 11.92
CA ALA A 43 -3.27 -4.54 11.20
C ALA A 43 -3.00 -4.33 9.70
N HIS A 44 -1.83 -3.82 9.34
CA HIS A 44 -1.42 -3.68 7.94
C HIS A 44 -1.25 -5.04 7.26
N ASP A 45 -0.69 -6.02 7.96
CA ASP A 45 -0.51 -7.35 7.41
C ASP A 45 -1.83 -8.10 7.19
N GLN A 46 -2.83 -7.89 8.05
CA GLN A 46 -4.19 -8.39 7.80
C GLN A 46 -4.75 -7.80 6.50
N GLY A 47 -4.58 -6.50 6.28
CA GLY A 47 -5.00 -5.85 5.02
C GLY A 47 -4.25 -6.41 3.80
N ARG A 48 -2.96 -6.69 3.93
CA ARG A 48 -2.15 -7.35 2.88
C ARG A 48 -2.72 -8.73 2.54
N GLN A 49 -3.01 -9.56 3.55
CA GLN A 49 -3.56 -10.90 3.36
C GLN A 49 -4.95 -10.87 2.72
N GLU A 50 -5.80 -9.90 3.06
CA GLU A 50 -7.09 -9.71 2.39
C GLU A 50 -6.92 -9.30 0.93
N MET A 51 -5.97 -8.42 0.63
CA MET A 51 -5.67 -8.02 -0.74
C MET A 51 -5.18 -9.21 -1.60
N GLU A 52 -4.40 -10.14 -1.03
CA GLU A 52 -3.92 -11.34 -1.74
C GLU A 52 -5.03 -12.31 -2.18
N LYS A 53 -6.24 -12.17 -1.65
CA LYS A 53 -7.41 -12.96 -2.08
C LYS A 53 -8.01 -12.47 -3.39
N LEU A 54 -7.62 -11.31 -3.89
CA LEU A 54 -8.10 -10.73 -5.13
C LEU A 54 -7.45 -11.44 -6.33
N PRO A 55 -8.22 -11.83 -7.35
CA PRO A 55 -7.72 -12.69 -8.44
C PRO A 55 -6.67 -12.03 -9.35
N TYR A 56 -6.56 -10.70 -9.30
CA TYR A 56 -5.60 -9.91 -10.09
C TYR A 56 -4.36 -9.49 -9.27
N VAL A 57 -4.21 -10.02 -8.06
CA VAL A 57 -3.06 -9.74 -7.17
C VAL A 57 -2.19 -10.99 -7.08
N GLU A 58 -0.91 -10.84 -7.41
CA GLU A 58 0.10 -11.87 -7.13
C GLU A 58 0.36 -11.97 -5.63
N LYS A 59 1.00 -13.07 -5.19
CA LYS A 59 1.50 -13.17 -3.82
C LYS A 59 2.42 -11.98 -3.50
N SER A 60 2.07 -11.20 -2.47
CA SER A 60 2.79 -9.99 -2.11
C SER A 60 4.12 -10.30 -1.41
N THR A 61 5.03 -9.34 -1.44
CA THR A 61 6.27 -9.36 -0.65
C THR A 61 6.14 -8.37 0.50
N TYR A 62 6.54 -8.75 1.70
CA TYR A 62 6.64 -7.81 2.83
C TYR A 62 7.99 -7.91 3.50
N ILE A 63 8.43 -6.81 4.11
CA ILE A 63 9.71 -6.72 4.83
C ILE A 63 9.43 -6.03 6.16
N GLU A 64 9.73 -6.73 7.25
CA GLU A 64 9.46 -6.30 8.61
C GLU A 64 10.63 -5.52 9.21
N SER A 65 10.32 -4.76 10.27
CA SER A 65 11.30 -4.08 11.12
C SER A 65 12.31 -3.24 10.31
N VAL A 66 11.80 -2.55 9.29
CA VAL A 66 12.63 -1.68 8.45
C VAL A 66 12.87 -0.36 9.20
N PRO A 67 14.13 0.01 9.47
CA PRO A 67 14.43 1.32 10.05
C PRO A 67 14.01 2.46 9.11
N GLU A 68 13.58 3.57 9.67
CA GLU A 68 13.26 4.79 8.93
C GLU A 68 14.54 5.43 8.34
N GLY A 69 14.38 6.33 7.38
CA GLY A 69 15.49 7.02 6.73
C GLY A 69 16.14 6.22 5.59
N ALA A 70 17.47 6.15 5.57
CA ALA A 70 18.24 5.59 4.45
C ALA A 70 17.93 4.11 4.16
N ASP A 71 17.69 3.32 5.20
CA ASP A 71 17.32 1.91 5.04
C ASP A 71 15.97 1.77 4.34
N ALA A 72 14.98 2.60 4.69
CA ALA A 72 13.71 2.62 4.00
C ALA A 72 13.90 2.95 2.51
N THR A 73 14.68 3.97 2.16
CA THR A 73 15.00 4.31 0.76
C THR A 73 15.61 3.11 0.02
N ARG A 74 16.56 2.42 0.65
CA ARG A 74 17.23 1.24 0.08
C ARG A 74 16.26 0.10 -0.18
N ILE A 75 15.41 -0.21 0.80
CA ILE A 75 14.44 -1.31 0.71
C ILE A 75 13.34 -1.01 -0.31
N ILE A 76 12.78 0.20 -0.32
CA ILE A 76 11.76 0.63 -1.29
C ILE A 76 12.34 0.55 -2.71
N THR A 77 13.57 1.03 -2.90
CA THR A 77 14.29 0.91 -4.19
C THR A 77 14.48 -0.54 -4.59
N GLY A 78 14.79 -1.42 -3.64
CA GLY A 78 14.92 -2.86 -3.87
C GLY A 78 13.62 -3.51 -4.34
N LEU A 79 12.48 -3.16 -3.74
CA LEU A 79 11.17 -3.62 -4.18
C LEU A 79 10.85 -3.13 -5.60
N ALA A 80 11.10 -1.86 -5.91
CA ALA A 80 10.91 -1.30 -7.24
C ALA A 80 11.73 -2.06 -8.29
N LYS A 81 13.02 -2.31 -8.03
CA LYS A 81 13.91 -3.08 -8.93
C LYS A 81 13.49 -4.54 -9.11
N LYS A 82 12.79 -5.13 -8.16
CA LYS A 82 12.23 -6.49 -8.24
C LYS A 82 10.91 -6.56 -9.01
N GLY A 83 10.48 -5.45 -9.60
CA GLY A 83 9.30 -5.37 -10.46
C GLY A 83 7.98 -5.25 -9.70
N HIS A 84 7.98 -4.83 -8.43
CA HIS A 84 6.73 -4.48 -7.75
C HIS A 84 6.15 -3.21 -8.39
N ASN A 85 4.86 -3.25 -8.70
CA ASN A 85 4.15 -2.14 -9.35
C ASN A 85 3.20 -1.39 -8.40
N LEU A 86 3.04 -1.89 -7.18
CA LEU A 86 2.32 -1.26 -6.09
C LEU A 86 3.11 -1.45 -4.79
N ILE A 87 3.52 -0.35 -4.15
CA ILE A 87 4.36 -0.42 -2.94
C ILE A 87 3.68 0.35 -1.82
N PHE A 88 3.46 -0.33 -0.69
CA PHE A 88 2.91 0.23 0.54
C PHE A 88 4.03 0.53 1.55
N THR A 89 4.02 1.73 2.10
CA THR A 89 4.98 2.19 3.10
C THR A 89 4.22 2.64 4.36
N THR A 90 4.40 1.94 5.47
CA THR A 90 3.45 1.95 6.59
C THR A 90 3.91 2.71 7.83
N SER A 91 4.85 3.65 7.69
CA SER A 91 5.26 4.53 8.79
C SER A 91 5.43 5.97 8.33
N PHE A 92 5.17 6.93 9.22
CA PHE A 92 5.36 8.36 8.95
C PHE A 92 6.78 8.68 8.45
N GLY A 93 7.80 8.09 9.07
CA GLY A 93 9.19 8.31 8.67
C GLY A 93 9.60 7.73 7.33
N TYR A 94 8.71 6.95 6.67
CA TYR A 94 8.92 6.51 5.30
C TYR A 94 8.43 7.53 4.26
N MET A 95 7.85 8.66 4.67
CA MET A 95 7.29 9.66 3.76
C MET A 95 8.30 10.18 2.76
N ASP A 96 9.41 10.75 3.23
CA ASP A 96 10.45 11.31 2.36
C ASP A 96 11.17 10.24 1.53
N PRO A 97 11.56 9.08 2.09
CA PRO A 97 12.03 7.93 1.32
C PRO A 97 11.09 7.52 0.18
N THR A 98 9.78 7.48 0.44
CA THR A 98 8.79 7.10 -0.58
C THR A 98 8.74 8.12 -1.71
N ILE A 99 8.66 9.41 -1.39
CA ILE A 99 8.67 10.50 -2.39
C ILE A 99 9.96 10.47 -3.23
N GLU A 100 11.10 10.25 -2.59
CA GLU A 100 12.39 10.18 -3.29
C GLU A 100 12.43 9.05 -4.31
N VAL A 101 12.03 7.84 -3.92
CA VAL A 101 12.03 6.68 -4.82
C VAL A 101 10.97 6.80 -5.90
N ALA A 102 9.79 7.33 -5.59
CA ALA A 102 8.69 7.51 -6.53
C ALA A 102 9.06 8.45 -7.68
N LYS A 103 9.83 9.50 -7.43
CA LYS A 103 10.31 10.43 -8.48
C LYS A 103 11.08 9.72 -9.60
N ARG A 104 11.77 8.63 -9.30
CA ARG A 104 12.60 7.86 -10.23
C ARG A 104 11.89 6.63 -10.80
N ASN A 105 10.68 6.31 -10.33
CA ASN A 105 9.93 5.11 -10.70
C ASN A 105 8.48 5.48 -11.02
N LYS A 106 8.26 6.20 -12.11
CA LYS A 106 6.97 6.79 -12.48
C LYS A 106 5.87 5.78 -12.78
N ASP A 107 6.26 4.58 -13.23
CA ASP A 107 5.34 3.50 -13.57
C ASP A 107 4.87 2.68 -12.34
N ILE A 108 5.40 2.98 -11.16
CA ILE A 108 5.06 2.32 -9.90
C ILE A 108 4.14 3.22 -9.08
N ILE A 109 3.07 2.67 -8.54
CA ILE A 109 2.20 3.36 -7.60
C ILE A 109 2.70 3.12 -6.18
N PHE A 110 2.80 4.19 -5.41
CA PHE A 110 3.17 4.14 -3.99
C PHE A 110 2.00 4.59 -3.13
N MET A 111 1.71 3.83 -2.08
CA MET A 111 0.68 4.15 -1.09
C MET A 111 1.36 4.32 0.26
N HIS A 112 1.36 5.55 0.77
CA HIS A 112 2.03 5.90 2.01
C HIS A 112 1.03 6.12 3.14
N CYS A 113 1.21 5.40 4.25
CA CYS A 113 0.37 5.54 5.44
C CYS A 113 0.88 6.64 6.36
N SER A 114 -0.03 7.48 6.83
CA SER A 114 0.17 8.55 7.83
C SER A 114 0.96 9.79 7.39
N GLY A 115 1.56 9.80 6.21
CA GLY A 115 2.19 10.99 5.65
C GLY A 115 1.20 11.98 5.02
N TYR A 116 1.69 13.18 4.71
CA TYR A 116 0.90 14.23 4.07
C TYR A 116 1.44 14.64 2.69
N LYS A 117 2.66 14.22 2.34
CA LYS A 117 3.23 14.49 1.01
C LYS A 117 2.66 13.51 -0.01
N THR A 118 2.27 14.05 -1.16
CA THR A 118 1.79 13.28 -2.30
C THR A 118 2.57 13.64 -3.56
N ALA A 119 2.47 12.81 -4.60
CA ALA A 119 3.01 13.05 -5.93
C ALA A 119 2.09 12.39 -6.97
N GLU A 120 2.38 12.55 -8.25
CA GLU A 120 1.60 11.96 -9.35
C GLU A 120 1.34 10.45 -9.16
N ASN A 121 2.34 9.73 -8.64
CA ASN A 121 2.30 8.30 -8.38
C ASN A 121 2.41 7.94 -6.89
N VAL A 122 2.16 8.90 -5.98
CA VAL A 122 2.14 8.66 -4.53
C VAL A 122 0.83 9.14 -3.94
N GLY A 123 0.05 8.20 -3.42
CA GLY A 123 -1.12 8.46 -2.59
C GLY A 123 -0.80 8.33 -1.10
N ALA A 124 -1.50 9.12 -0.27
CA ALA A 124 -1.46 8.99 1.17
C ALA A 124 -2.79 8.45 1.69
N TYR A 125 -2.74 7.60 2.71
CA TYR A 125 -3.91 7.10 3.41
C TYR A 125 -3.69 7.07 4.92
N PHE A 126 -4.76 7.22 5.68
CA PHE A 126 -4.72 7.13 7.13
C PHE A 126 -6.10 6.79 7.70
N GLY A 127 -6.11 6.02 8.77
CA GLY A 127 -7.34 5.71 9.49
C GLY A 127 -7.87 6.89 10.30
N ARG A 128 -9.13 6.85 10.70
CA ARG A 128 -9.75 7.84 11.61
C ARG A 128 -9.25 7.62 13.05
N MET A 129 -7.95 7.74 13.26
CA MET A 129 -7.26 7.41 14.52
C MET A 129 -7.71 8.29 15.70
N TYR A 130 -8.33 9.44 15.44
CA TYR A 130 -8.92 10.27 16.50
C TYR A 130 -10.07 9.56 17.23
N GLN A 131 -10.80 8.64 16.57
CA GLN A 131 -11.89 7.89 17.18
C GLN A 131 -11.39 6.93 18.29
N PRO A 132 -10.48 5.99 18.03
CA PRO A 132 -9.93 5.13 19.08
C PRO A 132 -9.10 5.93 20.11
N ARG A 133 -8.47 7.03 19.73
CA ARG A 133 -7.78 7.90 20.70
C ARG A 133 -8.74 8.57 21.68
N TYR A 134 -9.91 9.00 21.22
CA TYR A 134 -10.96 9.50 22.08
C TYR A 134 -11.40 8.44 23.11
N LEU A 135 -11.66 7.22 22.66
CA LEU A 135 -12.03 6.10 23.53
C LEU A 135 -10.92 5.78 24.53
N SER A 136 -9.66 5.76 24.10
CA SER A 136 -8.51 5.57 24.99
C SER A 136 -8.42 6.67 26.04
N GLY A 137 -8.69 7.92 25.66
CA GLY A 137 -8.75 9.06 26.60
C GLY A 137 -9.86 8.91 27.64
N VAL A 138 -11.05 8.44 27.24
CA VAL A 138 -12.16 8.14 28.15
C VAL A 138 -11.75 7.07 29.17
N VAL A 139 -11.13 5.99 28.71
CA VAL A 139 -10.65 4.93 29.61
C VAL A 139 -9.58 5.46 30.56
N ALA A 140 -8.56 6.16 30.03
CA ALA A 140 -7.51 6.74 30.85
C ALA A 140 -8.06 7.71 31.92
N GLY A 141 -9.00 8.58 31.52
CA GLY A 141 -9.65 9.51 32.46
C GLY A 141 -10.47 8.82 33.55
N LYS A 142 -11.10 7.68 33.26
CA LYS A 142 -11.83 6.89 34.27
C LYS A 142 -10.91 6.06 35.16
N MET A 143 -9.72 5.67 34.67
CA MET A 143 -8.78 4.81 35.40
C MET A 143 -7.78 5.57 36.23
N THR A 144 -7.48 6.85 35.90
CA THR A 144 -6.48 7.63 36.65
C THR A 144 -6.91 7.85 38.11
N LYS A 145 -5.95 7.69 39.01
CA LYS A 145 -6.12 8.00 40.45
C LYS A 145 -5.55 9.39 40.80
N SER A 146 -4.64 9.87 39.98
CA SER A 146 -3.98 11.16 40.19
C SER A 146 -4.66 12.34 39.49
N ASN A 147 -5.64 12.08 38.63
CA ASN A 147 -6.22 13.05 37.70
C ASN A 147 -5.21 13.66 36.71
N VAL A 148 -4.06 13.03 36.55
CA VAL A 148 -3.03 13.45 35.61
C VAL A 148 -2.91 12.37 34.52
N VAL A 149 -2.93 12.77 33.26
CA VAL A 149 -2.77 11.90 32.09
C VAL A 149 -1.64 12.44 31.23
N GLY A 150 -0.70 11.57 30.85
CA GLY A 150 0.36 11.86 29.90
C GLY A 150 0.05 11.25 28.54
N TYR A 151 0.55 11.87 27.48
CA TYR A 151 0.45 11.36 26.10
C TYR A 151 1.81 11.45 25.41
N VAL A 152 2.28 10.31 24.90
CA VAL A 152 3.48 10.26 24.04
C VAL A 152 3.01 10.21 22.60
N ALA A 153 3.29 11.27 21.87
CA ALA A 153 3.00 11.34 20.44
C ALA A 153 4.08 10.63 19.62
N ALA A 154 3.66 10.01 18.52
CA ALA A 154 4.58 9.48 17.51
C ALA A 154 5.04 10.61 16.57
#